data_1bd4991e03ba84bffbbc774b073a6cc4
#
_entry.id   1bd4991e03ba84bffbbc774b073a6cc4
#
_cell.length_a   1.000
_cell.length_b   1.000
_cell.length_c   1.000
_cell.angle_alpha   90.00
_cell.angle_beta   90.00
_cell.angle_gamma   90.00
#
_symmetry.space_group_name_H-M   'P 1'
#
loop_
_entity.id
_entity.type
_entity.pdbx_description
1 polymer ?
#
loop_
_entity_poly.entity_id
_entity_poly.type
_entity_poly.pdbx_seq_one_letter_code
_entity_poly.pdbx_strand_id
1 'polypeptide(L)'
;DLGTGKEQHITITAGSNMSDDEIDKAVKEAAEYEAQDKKRKEAIDTRNDADAFVFQTEKALSEVGDKIDASQKSAVEADVEAVKAILERTKDQEMSDSDLDELKAAKEKLTASAQALFTKMYENMQQQQAGQAGPDMGSAGPQAEAGSSDSADDVVDGDYREV
;
A
#
# COMPACT_ATOMS: atom_id res chain seq x y z
N ASP A 1 -25.85 42.49 -64.59
CA ASP A 1 -25.73 43.21 -63.38
C ASP A 1 -25.01 42.35 -62.34
N LEU A 2 -23.92 42.86 -61.90
CA LEU A 2 -22.80 42.14 -61.30
C LEU A 2 -23.05 41.83 -59.81
N GLY A 3 -23.33 40.58 -59.55
CA GLY A 3 -23.34 40.06 -58.19
C GLY A 3 -21.90 40.00 -57.64
N THR A 4 -21.57 40.95 -56.78
CA THR A 4 -20.36 40.91 -55.96
C THR A 4 -20.46 39.73 -54.99
N GLY A 5 -19.81 38.63 -55.38
CA GLY A 5 -19.53 37.53 -54.45
C GLY A 5 -18.58 38.01 -53.35
N LYS A 6 -19.15 38.44 -52.24
CA LYS A 6 -18.40 38.44 -50.99
C LYS A 6 -18.29 37.05 -50.51
N GLU A 7 -17.25 36.34 -50.90
CA GLU A 7 -16.79 35.18 -50.14
C GLU A 7 -16.36 35.67 -48.76
N GLN A 8 -17.24 35.50 -47.82
CA GLN A 8 -16.82 35.53 -46.43
C GLN A 8 -16.07 34.24 -46.14
N HIS A 9 -14.78 34.30 -46.29
CA HIS A 9 -13.93 33.29 -45.66
C HIS A 9 -14.06 33.51 -44.14
N ILE A 10 -15.00 32.77 -43.56
CA ILE A 10 -14.98 32.53 -42.14
C ILE A 10 -13.88 31.51 -41.92
N THR A 11 -12.68 31.97 -41.79
CA THR A 11 -11.61 31.18 -41.23
C THR A 11 -11.97 30.94 -39.78
N ILE A 12 -12.63 29.82 -39.51
CA ILE A 12 -12.73 29.29 -38.18
C ILE A 12 -11.31 28.84 -37.84
N THR A 13 -10.52 29.76 -37.34
CA THR A 13 -9.32 29.46 -36.58
C THR A 13 -9.83 28.91 -35.25
N ALA A 14 -10.25 27.65 -35.26
CA ALA A 14 -10.32 26.83 -34.07
C ALA A 14 -8.90 26.40 -33.72
N GLY A 15 -8.01 27.36 -33.65
CA GLY A 15 -6.74 27.28 -33.01
C GLY A 15 -6.84 28.30 -31.91
N SER A 16 -6.99 27.87 -30.68
CA SER A 16 -6.59 28.68 -29.56
C SER A 16 -5.13 29.00 -29.82
N ASN A 17 -4.85 30.15 -30.42
CA ASN A 17 -3.52 30.73 -30.45
C ASN A 17 -3.23 31.17 -29.01
N MET A 18 -2.96 30.18 -28.15
CA MET A 18 -2.32 30.47 -26.88
C MET A 18 -0.92 30.99 -27.23
N SER A 19 -0.57 32.12 -26.70
CA SER A 19 0.80 32.59 -26.78
C SER A 19 1.72 31.59 -26.10
N ASP A 20 3.00 31.57 -26.48
CA ASP A 20 3.99 30.70 -25.85
C ASP A 20 3.98 30.84 -24.30
N ASP A 21 3.78 32.08 -23.82
CA ASP A 21 3.64 32.38 -22.39
C ASP A 21 2.41 31.73 -21.74
N GLU A 22 1.30 31.67 -22.45
CA GLU A 22 0.06 31.00 -21.98
C GLU A 22 0.21 29.48 -21.98
N ILE A 23 0.93 28.93 -22.97
CA ILE A 23 1.26 27.50 -23.02
C ILE A 23 2.18 27.14 -21.86
N ASP A 24 3.23 27.91 -21.64
CA ASP A 24 4.17 27.70 -20.53
C ASP A 24 3.47 27.79 -19.17
N LYS A 25 2.54 28.74 -19.01
CA LYS A 25 1.73 28.86 -17.80
C LYS A 25 0.83 27.66 -17.60
N ALA A 26 0.13 27.21 -18.65
CA ALA A 26 -0.74 26.03 -18.59
C ALA A 26 0.05 24.76 -18.26
N VAL A 27 1.24 24.59 -18.81
CA VAL A 27 2.14 23.46 -18.51
C VAL A 27 2.59 23.49 -17.06
N LYS A 28 2.95 24.65 -16.51
CA LYS A 28 3.33 24.81 -15.10
C LYS A 28 2.16 24.50 -14.16
N GLU A 29 1.00 25.06 -14.46
CA GLU A 29 -0.22 24.81 -13.68
C GLU A 29 -0.58 23.30 -13.70
N ALA A 30 -0.51 22.64 -14.85
CA ALA A 30 -0.75 21.21 -14.96
C ALA A 30 0.26 20.39 -14.13
N ALA A 31 1.53 20.75 -14.17
CA ALA A 31 2.57 20.11 -13.37
C ALA A 31 2.38 20.30 -11.86
N GLU A 32 1.93 21.50 -11.45
CA GLU A 32 1.60 21.80 -10.05
C GLU A 32 0.39 20.97 -9.58
N TYR A 33 -0.66 20.87 -10.38
CA TYR A 33 -1.83 20.03 -10.07
C TYR A 33 -1.47 18.55 -9.99
N GLU A 34 -0.66 18.04 -10.90
CA GLU A 34 -0.18 16.66 -10.87
C GLU A 34 0.66 16.39 -9.61
N ALA A 35 1.52 17.32 -9.24
CA ALA A 35 2.32 17.21 -8.02
C ALA A 35 1.44 17.22 -6.75
N GLN A 36 0.40 18.06 -6.71
CA GLN A 36 -0.56 18.09 -5.61
C GLN A 36 -1.37 16.79 -5.52
N ASP A 37 -1.88 16.29 -6.64
CA ASP A 37 -2.63 15.03 -6.67
C ASP A 37 -1.76 13.85 -6.23
N LYS A 38 -0.51 13.82 -6.65
CA LYS A 38 0.45 12.81 -6.20
C LYS A 38 0.69 12.86 -4.69
N LYS A 39 0.85 14.06 -4.14
CA LYS A 39 1.00 14.25 -2.69
C LYS A 39 -0.25 13.84 -1.91
N ARG A 40 -1.44 14.20 -2.41
CA ARG A 40 -2.69 13.78 -1.80
C ARG A 40 -2.83 12.26 -1.77
N LYS A 41 -2.52 11.61 -2.88
CA LYS A 41 -2.53 10.15 -2.97
C LYS A 41 -1.54 9.53 -2.00
N GLU A 42 -0.31 10.03 -1.96
CA GLU A 42 0.72 9.57 -1.03
C GLU A 42 0.27 9.74 0.43
N ALA A 43 -0.35 10.86 0.77
CA ALA A 43 -0.89 11.11 2.11
C ALA A 43 -1.99 10.11 2.48
N ILE A 44 -2.91 9.82 1.57
CA ILE A 44 -3.99 8.84 1.77
C ILE A 44 -3.41 7.43 1.94
N ASP A 45 -2.49 7.04 1.06
CA ASP A 45 -1.86 5.72 1.11
C ASP A 45 -1.06 5.54 2.42
N THR A 46 -0.25 6.53 2.80
CA THR A 46 0.52 6.51 4.06
C THR A 46 -0.40 6.45 5.28
N ARG A 47 -1.51 7.18 5.25
CA ARG A 47 -2.51 7.14 6.33
C ARG A 47 -3.14 5.77 6.47
N ASN A 48 -3.61 5.18 5.37
CA ASN A 48 -4.21 3.86 5.37
C ASN A 48 -3.23 2.78 5.83
N ASP A 49 -1.98 2.87 5.40
CA ASP A 49 -0.90 1.98 5.84
C ASP A 49 -0.62 2.13 7.34
N ALA A 50 -0.58 3.37 7.85
CA ALA A 50 -0.35 3.63 9.26
C ALA A 50 -1.49 3.10 10.13
N ASP A 51 -2.75 3.31 9.71
CA ASP A 51 -3.93 2.81 10.41
C ASP A 51 -3.96 1.28 10.44
N ALA A 52 -3.70 0.63 9.32
CA ALA A 52 -3.60 -0.83 9.24
C ALA A 52 -2.47 -1.38 10.12
N PHE A 53 -1.33 -0.70 10.15
CA PHE A 53 -0.19 -1.10 10.96
C PHE A 53 -0.44 -0.94 12.46
N VAL A 54 -1.10 0.13 12.87
CA VAL A 54 -1.57 0.33 14.25
C VAL A 54 -2.50 -0.81 14.66
N PHE A 55 -3.49 -1.13 13.84
CA PHE A 55 -4.42 -2.23 14.13
C PHE A 55 -3.72 -3.58 14.28
N GLN A 56 -2.77 -3.89 13.39
CA GLN A 56 -1.98 -5.13 13.47
C GLN A 56 -1.12 -5.16 14.74
N THR A 57 -0.53 -4.03 15.11
CA THR A 57 0.30 -3.91 16.32
C THR A 57 -0.52 -4.07 17.60
N GLU A 58 -1.70 -3.46 17.66
CA GLU A 58 -2.62 -3.64 18.79
C GLU A 58 -3.10 -5.08 18.93
N LYS A 59 -3.39 -5.73 17.81
CA LYS A 59 -3.73 -7.16 17.80
C LYS A 59 -2.56 -8.01 18.32
N ALA A 60 -1.35 -7.76 17.84
CA ALA A 60 -0.16 -8.46 18.32
C ALA A 60 0.11 -8.21 19.82
N LEU A 61 -0.11 -6.98 20.31
CA LEU A 61 -0.04 -6.66 21.74
C LEU A 61 -1.05 -7.45 22.56
N SER A 62 -2.26 -7.66 22.07
CA SER A 62 -3.28 -8.46 22.77
C SER A 62 -2.94 -9.96 22.79
N GLU A 63 -2.29 -10.47 21.75
CA GLU A 63 -1.98 -11.91 21.63
C GLU A 63 -0.67 -12.29 22.35
N VAL A 64 0.36 -11.47 22.25
CA VAL A 64 1.72 -11.79 22.73
C VAL A 64 2.35 -10.69 23.58
N GLY A 65 1.63 -9.65 23.95
CA GLY A 65 2.14 -8.56 24.77
C GLY A 65 2.67 -8.98 26.14
N ASP A 66 2.18 -10.09 26.66
CA ASP A 66 2.67 -10.67 27.93
C ASP A 66 3.97 -11.50 27.76
N LYS A 67 4.39 -11.74 26.51
CA LYS A 67 5.58 -12.52 26.17
C LYS A 67 6.79 -11.66 25.85
N ILE A 68 6.64 -10.34 25.85
CA ILE A 68 7.70 -9.35 25.68
C ILE A 68 7.96 -8.62 26.98
N ASP A 69 9.12 -7.98 27.10
CA ASP A 69 9.44 -7.19 28.27
C ASP A 69 8.47 -6.02 28.46
N ALA A 70 8.14 -5.71 29.72
CA ALA A 70 7.23 -4.62 30.07
C ALA A 70 7.70 -3.26 29.50
N SER A 71 9.00 -3.03 29.42
CA SER A 71 9.57 -1.82 28.82
C SER A 71 9.34 -1.77 27.29
N GLN A 72 9.49 -2.89 26.61
CA GLN A 72 9.20 -3.01 25.19
C GLN A 72 7.71 -2.82 24.90
N LYS A 73 6.85 -3.45 25.70
CA LYS A 73 5.40 -3.27 25.60
C LYS A 73 5.01 -1.81 25.75
N SER A 74 5.51 -1.14 26.78
CA SER A 74 5.23 0.28 27.02
C SER A 74 5.74 1.19 25.90
N ALA A 75 6.91 0.87 25.30
CA ALA A 75 7.42 1.61 24.15
C ALA A 75 6.53 1.46 22.92
N VAL A 76 6.08 0.24 22.63
CA VAL A 76 5.16 -0.02 21.51
C VAL A 76 3.82 0.68 21.73
N GLU A 77 3.24 0.61 22.92
CA GLU A 77 2.00 1.30 23.26
C GLU A 77 2.12 2.82 23.08
N ALA A 78 3.23 3.42 23.54
CA ALA A 78 3.48 4.85 23.36
C ALA A 78 3.62 5.24 21.89
N ASP A 79 4.29 4.44 21.09
CA ASP A 79 4.45 4.69 19.66
C ASP A 79 3.14 4.47 18.88
N VAL A 80 2.31 3.53 19.28
CA VAL A 80 0.94 3.35 18.76
C VAL A 80 0.10 4.59 19.01
N GLU A 81 0.11 5.10 20.26
CA GLU A 81 -0.62 6.31 20.62
C GLU A 81 -0.13 7.54 19.85
N ALA A 82 1.18 7.66 19.61
CA ALA A 82 1.73 8.73 18.79
C ALA A 82 1.21 8.70 17.34
N VAL A 83 1.17 7.53 16.71
CA VAL A 83 0.61 7.36 15.35
C VAL A 83 -0.88 7.68 15.35
N LYS A 84 -1.64 7.17 16.32
CA LYS A 84 -3.08 7.44 16.45
C LYS A 84 -3.38 8.93 16.61
N ALA A 85 -2.60 9.63 17.42
CA ALA A 85 -2.77 11.07 17.62
C ALA A 85 -2.63 11.86 16.32
N ILE A 86 -1.67 11.48 15.46
CA ILE A 86 -1.51 12.10 14.14
C ILE A 86 -2.69 11.75 13.23
N LEU A 87 -3.12 10.49 13.21
CA LEU A 87 -4.26 10.04 12.41
C LEU A 87 -5.56 10.75 12.80
N GLU A 88 -5.83 10.91 14.08
CA GLU A 88 -7.01 11.65 14.56
C GLU A 88 -6.92 13.13 14.27
N ARG A 89 -5.76 13.77 14.48
CA ARG A 89 -5.55 15.19 14.19
C ARG A 89 -5.79 15.50 12.70
N THR A 90 -5.43 14.58 11.81
CA THR A 90 -5.51 14.75 10.37
C THR A 90 -6.74 14.11 9.73
N LYS A 91 -7.68 13.62 10.53
CA LYS A 91 -8.85 12.89 10.07
C LYS A 91 -9.78 13.70 9.16
N ASP A 92 -10.06 14.92 9.57
CA ASP A 92 -11.06 15.79 8.93
C ASP A 92 -10.42 16.91 8.09
N GLN A 93 -9.10 16.87 7.91
CA GLN A 93 -8.37 17.87 7.15
C GLN A 93 -7.39 17.24 6.18
N GLU A 94 -7.05 18.01 5.15
CA GLU A 94 -5.99 17.63 4.23
C GLU A 94 -4.64 17.61 4.97
N MET A 95 -3.93 16.49 4.85
CA MET A 95 -2.65 16.31 5.51
C MET A 95 -1.60 17.23 4.87
N SER A 96 -0.96 18.05 5.69
CA SER A 96 0.16 18.88 5.24
C SER A 96 1.41 18.03 5.01
N ASP A 97 2.38 18.57 4.26
CA ASP A 97 3.68 17.90 4.05
C ASP A 97 4.35 17.58 5.40
N SER A 98 4.24 18.49 6.38
CA SER A 98 4.77 18.29 7.74
C SER A 98 4.06 17.16 8.49
N ASP A 99 2.74 17.07 8.38
CA ASP A 99 1.97 15.98 9.00
C ASP A 99 2.30 14.62 8.37
N LEU A 100 2.52 14.62 7.06
CA LEU A 100 2.92 13.42 6.32
C LEU A 100 4.30 12.92 6.77
N ASP A 101 5.27 13.82 6.89
CA ASP A 101 6.62 13.49 7.37
C ASP A 101 6.60 13.03 8.81
N GLU A 102 5.80 13.68 9.67
CA GLU A 102 5.62 13.27 11.07
C GLU A 102 4.98 11.89 11.17
N LEU A 103 3.96 11.59 10.36
CA LEU A 103 3.32 10.27 10.32
C LEU A 103 4.28 9.19 9.84
N LYS A 104 5.08 9.47 8.82
CA LYS A 104 6.11 8.54 8.33
C LYS A 104 7.14 8.24 9.42
N ALA A 105 7.64 9.27 10.09
CA ALA A 105 8.61 9.11 11.18
C ALA A 105 8.02 8.34 12.37
N ALA A 106 6.78 8.63 12.76
CA ALA A 106 6.10 7.91 13.83
C ALA A 106 5.85 6.44 13.47
N LYS A 107 5.44 6.15 12.22
CA LYS A 107 5.29 4.78 11.71
C LYS A 107 6.61 4.01 11.70
N GLU A 108 7.69 4.64 11.27
CA GLU A 108 9.03 4.05 11.27
C GLU A 108 9.50 3.71 12.69
N LYS A 109 9.29 4.62 13.63
CA LYS A 109 9.59 4.40 15.04
C LYS A 109 8.77 3.26 15.63
N LEU A 110 7.47 3.21 15.34
CA LEU A 110 6.59 2.11 15.74
C LEU A 110 7.06 0.78 15.13
N THR A 111 7.51 0.79 13.87
CA THR A 111 8.04 -0.41 13.22
C THR A 111 9.28 -0.94 13.98
N ALA A 112 10.16 -0.06 14.39
CA ALA A 112 11.36 -0.44 15.13
C ALA A 112 11.02 -0.99 16.52
N SER A 113 10.12 -0.35 17.27
CA SER A 113 9.71 -0.79 18.61
C SER A 113 8.88 -2.07 18.57
N ALA A 114 8.03 -2.25 17.55
CA ALA A 114 7.18 -3.42 17.40
C ALA A 114 7.91 -4.67 16.85
N GLN A 115 9.16 -4.55 16.42
CA GLN A 115 9.90 -5.66 15.81
C GLN A 115 9.98 -6.88 16.74
N ALA A 116 10.28 -6.68 18.02
CA ALA A 116 10.32 -7.75 19.01
C ALA A 116 8.94 -8.38 19.22
N LEU A 117 7.88 -7.58 19.21
CA LEU A 117 6.49 -8.02 19.33
C LEU A 117 6.10 -8.93 18.16
N PHE A 118 6.38 -8.53 16.92
CA PHE A 118 6.06 -9.35 15.75
C PHE A 118 6.89 -10.64 15.70
N THR A 119 8.14 -10.63 16.15
CA THR A 119 8.95 -11.83 16.28
C THR A 119 8.30 -12.81 17.24
N LYS A 120 7.84 -12.35 18.39
CA LYS A 120 7.12 -13.20 19.38
C LYS A 120 5.77 -13.69 18.86
N MET A 121 5.05 -12.88 18.12
CA MET A 121 3.80 -13.30 17.47
C MET A 121 4.06 -14.42 16.47
N TYR A 122 5.11 -14.31 15.67
CA TYR A 122 5.49 -15.33 14.70
C TYR A 122 5.92 -16.65 15.38
N GLU A 123 6.73 -16.59 16.42
CA GLU A 123 7.10 -17.75 17.24
C GLU A 123 5.87 -18.43 17.86
N ASN A 124 4.93 -17.65 18.37
CA ASN A 124 3.69 -18.16 18.94
C ASN A 124 2.82 -18.87 17.90
N MET A 125 2.74 -18.31 16.70
CA MET A 125 1.98 -18.92 15.59
C MET A 125 2.62 -20.23 15.14
N GLN A 126 3.93 -20.31 15.06
CA GLN A 126 4.64 -21.57 14.76
C GLN A 126 4.40 -22.63 15.83
N GLN A 127 4.42 -22.27 17.11
CA GLN A 127 4.16 -23.19 18.21
C GLN A 127 2.72 -23.73 18.17
N GLN A 128 1.75 -22.92 17.82
CA GLN A 128 0.36 -23.34 17.66
C GLN A 128 0.18 -24.29 16.48
N GLN A 129 0.87 -24.05 15.36
CA GLN A 129 0.84 -24.95 14.21
C GLN A 129 1.58 -26.27 14.49
N ALA A 130 2.70 -26.24 15.20
CA ALA A 130 3.42 -27.45 15.62
C ALA A 130 2.64 -28.30 16.65
N GLY A 131 1.83 -27.65 17.49
CA GLY A 131 0.96 -28.33 18.45
C GLY A 131 -0.30 -28.97 17.84
N GLN A 132 -0.69 -28.54 16.64
CA GLN A 132 -1.82 -29.10 15.89
C GLN A 132 -1.40 -30.22 14.92
N ALA A 133 -0.11 -30.39 14.65
CA ALA A 133 0.42 -31.61 14.05
C ALA A 133 0.54 -32.67 15.13
N GLY A 134 -0.58 -33.23 15.55
CA GLY A 134 -0.64 -34.41 16.43
C GLY A 134 0.10 -35.56 15.79
N PRO A 135 0.68 -36.46 16.61
CA PRO A 135 1.42 -37.62 16.13
C PRO A 135 0.45 -38.67 15.65
N ASP A 136 -0.01 -38.59 14.43
CA ASP A 136 -0.60 -39.70 13.72
C ASP A 136 0.06 -39.88 12.35
N MET A 137 1.29 -40.34 12.39
CA MET A 137 1.94 -41.11 11.35
C MET A 137 2.51 -42.36 11.98
N GLY A 138 1.58 -43.23 12.36
CA GLY A 138 1.90 -44.63 12.62
C GLY A 138 2.52 -45.27 11.39
N SER A 139 3.74 -45.70 11.58
CA SER A 139 4.33 -46.92 11.03
C SER A 139 3.70 -47.47 9.75
N ALA A 140 4.29 -47.22 8.61
CA ALA A 140 4.33 -48.16 7.51
C ALA A 140 5.71 -48.12 6.88
N GLY A 141 6.42 -49.22 7.00
CA GLY A 141 7.79 -49.44 6.60
C GLY A 141 8.03 -49.42 5.09
N PRO A 142 9.28 -49.60 4.69
CA PRO A 142 9.72 -49.37 3.32
C PRO A 142 9.42 -50.57 2.44
N GLN A 143 8.70 -50.35 1.35
CA GLN A 143 8.74 -51.30 0.24
C GLN A 143 9.06 -50.56 -1.04
N ALA A 144 10.28 -50.84 -1.51
CA ALA A 144 10.76 -50.51 -2.81
C ALA A 144 9.93 -51.22 -3.87
N GLU A 145 9.55 -50.51 -4.92
CA GLU A 145 9.71 -51.09 -6.25
C GLU A 145 9.69 -49.99 -7.35
N ALA A 146 10.58 -50.19 -8.27
CA ALA A 146 10.87 -49.40 -9.43
C ALA A 146 9.74 -49.48 -10.48
N GLY A 147 9.61 -48.39 -11.25
CA GLY A 147 8.79 -48.43 -12.46
C GLY A 147 8.63 -47.05 -13.09
N SER A 148 9.56 -46.64 -13.84
CA SER A 148 9.58 -46.23 -15.26
C SER A 148 8.37 -45.47 -15.78
N SER A 149 8.73 -44.37 -16.40
CA SER A 149 8.19 -43.78 -17.65
C SER A 149 7.03 -42.78 -17.54
N ASP A 150 7.37 -41.63 -17.97
CA ASP A 150 6.99 -41.03 -19.23
C ASP A 150 5.81 -40.05 -19.22
N SER A 151 6.17 -38.88 -19.67
CA SER A 151 5.39 -37.95 -20.52
C SER A 151 4.13 -37.31 -19.98
N ALA A 152 4.19 -36.03 -19.98
CA ALA A 152 3.44 -35.05 -20.80
C ALA A 152 3.12 -33.83 -19.94
N ASP A 153 3.82 -32.78 -20.14
CA ASP A 153 3.44 -31.64 -20.95
C ASP A 153 1.90 -31.46 -20.98
N ASP A 154 1.40 -30.62 -20.10
CA ASP A 154 0.13 -29.96 -20.31
C ASP A 154 0.24 -28.50 -19.88
N VAL A 155 0.72 -27.70 -20.83
CA VAL A 155 0.66 -26.24 -20.82
C VAL A 155 -0.80 -25.89 -21.14
N VAL A 156 -1.55 -25.52 -20.13
CA VAL A 156 -2.87 -24.93 -20.32
C VAL A 156 -2.67 -23.45 -20.69
N ASP A 157 -2.73 -23.21 -21.99
CA ASP A 157 -2.82 -21.90 -22.60
C ASP A 157 -4.15 -21.26 -22.22
N GLY A 158 -4.10 -20.27 -21.34
CA GLY A 158 -5.24 -19.48 -20.92
C GLY A 158 -5.56 -18.42 -21.96
N ASP A 159 -6.49 -18.73 -22.83
CA ASP A 159 -7.06 -17.84 -23.83
C ASP A 159 -7.80 -16.67 -23.13
N TYR A 160 -7.15 -15.50 -23.09
CA TYR A 160 -7.76 -14.25 -22.62
C TYR A 160 -8.46 -13.58 -23.81
N ARG A 161 -9.77 -13.65 -23.83
CA ARG A 161 -10.60 -13.02 -24.85
C ARG A 161 -11.15 -11.71 -24.34
N GLU A 162 -10.66 -10.61 -24.88
CA GLU A 162 -11.24 -9.27 -24.77
C GLU A 162 -12.62 -9.21 -25.45
N VAL A 163 -13.58 -8.65 -24.75
CA VAL A 163 -14.76 -8.00 -25.32
C VAL A 163 -14.96 -6.67 -24.61
#